data_2ff815af77410d6a3d2821ef35d0c789
#
_entry.id   2ff815af77410d6a3d2821ef35d0c789
#
_cell.length_a   1.000
_cell.length_b   1.000
_cell.length_c   1.000
_cell.angle_alpha   90.00
_cell.angle_beta   90.00
_cell.angle_gamma   90.00
#
_symmetry.space_group_name_H-M   'P 1'
#
loop_
_entity.id
_entity.type
_entity.pdbx_description
1 polymer ?
#
loop_
_entity_poly.entity_id
_entity_poly.type
_entity_poly.pdbx_seq_one_letter_code
_entity_poly.pdbx_strand_id
1 'polypeptide(L)'
;MTGKSMHVASSAYNYPLLIKQLWHTTLMQAPDQEIVYRDIRRLTYRRLRERVGRLASGLTSLGVGAGDTVGVLDWDSNRFLEAYFAVPMMGAVLQTVNVRLSPEQIAYTIDHGGASVLLVNDDFVPMLEGITKLLPGVRLLIRMSDRAPRQTGGLTFAGEYEDLLAGASPGHDFPDFDENTIATRFYTTGTSGPPKGVSFSHRQLVLHSLAEMAFLGAAAKQGRFCRDD
;
A
#
# COMPACT_ATOMS: atom_id res chain seq x y z
N MET A 1 -44.44 22.09 10.16
CA MET A 1 -44.09 20.69 10.40
C MET A 1 -42.81 20.69 11.24
N THR A 2 -42.93 20.46 12.55
CA THR A 2 -41.78 20.34 13.46
C THR A 2 -41.15 18.96 13.24
N GLY A 3 -40.07 18.91 12.49
CA GLY A 3 -39.29 17.69 12.28
C GLY A 3 -38.79 17.18 13.63
N LYS A 4 -39.03 15.88 13.94
CA LYS A 4 -38.42 15.25 15.09
C LYS A 4 -36.93 15.23 14.94
N SER A 5 -36.19 15.76 15.89
CA SER A 5 -34.73 15.71 15.94
C SER A 5 -34.28 14.25 16.09
N MET A 6 -33.35 13.81 15.28
CA MET A 6 -32.64 12.54 15.48
C MET A 6 -31.58 12.72 16.57
N HIS A 7 -31.58 11.82 17.55
CA HIS A 7 -30.61 11.88 18.64
C HIS A 7 -29.48 10.87 18.39
N VAL A 8 -28.25 11.33 18.57
CA VAL A 8 -27.05 10.46 18.58
C VAL A 8 -26.94 9.87 20.00
N ALA A 9 -26.60 8.58 20.10
CA ALA A 9 -26.33 7.95 21.40
C ALA A 9 -25.09 8.63 22.03
N SER A 10 -25.28 9.18 23.25
CA SER A 10 -24.22 9.92 23.96
C SER A 10 -23.02 9.05 24.36
N SER A 11 -23.20 7.72 24.39
CA SER A 11 -22.18 6.71 24.67
C SER A 11 -21.58 6.08 23.42
N ALA A 12 -21.97 6.55 22.20
CA ALA A 12 -21.44 6.01 20.97
C ALA A 12 -19.95 6.40 20.82
N TYR A 13 -19.10 5.38 20.68
CA TYR A 13 -17.70 5.57 20.36
C TYR A 13 -17.55 5.79 18.85
N ASN A 14 -16.89 6.88 18.47
CA ASN A 14 -16.59 7.14 17.07
C ASN A 14 -15.39 6.29 16.64
N TYR A 15 -15.68 5.14 16.00
CA TYR A 15 -14.69 4.19 15.51
C TYR A 15 -14.47 4.41 14.01
N PRO A 16 -13.40 5.09 13.59
CA PRO A 16 -13.18 5.35 12.18
C PRO A 16 -12.80 4.08 11.43
N LEU A 17 -13.38 3.89 10.24
CA LEU A 17 -13.12 2.75 9.37
C LEU A 17 -11.76 2.93 8.64
N LEU A 18 -10.67 2.83 9.38
CA LEU A 18 -9.31 2.91 8.89
C LEU A 18 -8.73 1.52 8.62
N ILE A 19 -7.87 1.39 7.61
CA ILE A 19 -7.21 0.12 7.25
C ILE A 19 -6.50 -0.52 8.45
N LYS A 20 -5.93 0.28 9.36
CA LYS A 20 -5.25 -0.22 10.55
C LYS A 20 -6.14 -1.08 11.45
N GLN A 21 -7.45 -0.88 11.40
CA GLN A 21 -8.41 -1.65 12.21
C GLN A 21 -8.53 -3.11 11.76
N LEU A 22 -8.23 -3.39 10.48
CA LEU A 22 -8.24 -4.75 9.94
C LEU A 22 -7.16 -5.65 10.57
N TRP A 23 -6.08 -5.05 11.10
CA TRP A 23 -4.99 -5.78 11.74
C TRP A 23 -5.39 -6.46 13.06
N HIS A 24 -6.33 -5.90 13.80
CA HIS A 24 -6.68 -6.43 15.12
C HIS A 24 -7.13 -7.88 15.03
N THR A 25 -8.08 -8.17 14.17
CA THR A 25 -8.61 -9.54 14.02
C THR A 25 -7.52 -10.51 13.54
N THR A 26 -6.75 -10.13 12.53
CA THR A 26 -5.70 -10.98 11.96
C THR A 26 -4.63 -11.34 12.98
N LEU A 27 -4.15 -10.37 13.75
CA LEU A 27 -3.10 -10.60 14.76
C LEU A 27 -3.61 -11.36 15.98
N MET A 28 -4.89 -11.22 16.33
CA MET A 28 -5.46 -11.93 17.46
C MET A 28 -5.80 -13.40 17.12
N GLN A 29 -6.26 -13.67 15.90
CA GLN A 29 -6.73 -15.01 15.53
C GLN A 29 -5.66 -15.88 14.88
N ALA A 30 -4.77 -15.31 14.07
CA ALA A 30 -3.81 -16.07 13.28
C ALA A 30 -2.43 -15.36 13.18
N PRO A 31 -1.79 -14.98 14.30
CA PRO A 31 -0.53 -14.21 14.28
C PRO A 31 0.62 -14.95 13.59
N ASP A 32 0.60 -16.27 13.64
CA ASP A 32 1.66 -17.14 13.13
C ASP A 32 1.33 -17.77 11.76
N GLN A 33 0.17 -17.37 11.16
CA GLN A 33 -0.16 -17.75 9.78
C GLN A 33 0.90 -17.20 8.83
N GLU A 34 1.42 -18.06 7.96
CA GLU A 34 2.46 -17.69 7.01
C GLU A 34 1.90 -17.03 5.75
N ILE A 35 2.67 -16.06 5.26
CA ILE A 35 2.59 -15.47 3.93
C ILE A 35 3.85 -15.90 3.19
N VAL A 36 3.69 -16.47 2.01
CA VAL A 36 4.80 -16.99 1.21
C VAL A 36 4.94 -16.14 -0.05
N TYR A 37 6.14 -15.59 -0.25
CA TYR A 37 6.51 -14.91 -1.48
C TYR A 37 7.53 -15.79 -2.22
N ARG A 38 7.07 -16.49 -3.24
CA ARG A 38 7.86 -17.48 -4.01
C ARG A 38 8.57 -18.45 -3.04
N ASP A 39 9.74 -18.96 -3.41
CA ASP A 39 10.61 -19.71 -2.49
C ASP A 39 11.66 -18.80 -1.80
N ILE A 40 11.46 -17.48 -1.87
CA ILE A 40 12.43 -16.47 -1.41
C ILE A 40 12.17 -16.09 0.04
N ARG A 41 10.89 -15.92 0.43
CA ARG A 41 10.54 -15.39 1.75
C ARG A 41 9.26 -15.98 2.31
N ARG A 42 9.32 -16.33 3.60
CA ARG A 42 8.17 -16.69 4.42
C ARG A 42 8.07 -15.70 5.58
N LEU A 43 6.90 -15.14 5.79
CA LEU A 43 6.63 -14.17 6.86
C LEU A 43 5.35 -14.60 7.58
N THR A 44 5.34 -14.52 8.91
CA THR A 44 4.09 -14.59 9.67
C THR A 44 3.38 -13.24 9.67
N TYR A 45 2.08 -13.20 9.98
CA TYR A 45 1.37 -11.93 10.15
C TYR A 45 2.00 -11.05 11.23
N ARG A 46 2.52 -11.65 12.31
CA ARG A 46 3.30 -10.95 13.35
C ARG A 46 4.52 -10.25 12.74
N ARG A 47 5.29 -10.97 11.93
CA ARG A 47 6.47 -10.41 11.27
C ARG A 47 6.10 -9.37 10.22
N LEU A 48 5.02 -9.58 9.47
CA LEU A 48 4.51 -8.58 8.53
C LEU A 48 4.15 -7.28 9.26
N ARG A 49 3.44 -7.36 10.40
CA ARG A 49 3.08 -6.18 11.22
C ARG A 49 4.32 -5.39 11.66
N GLU A 50 5.36 -6.10 12.10
CA GLU A 50 6.63 -5.50 12.50
C GLU A 50 7.30 -4.76 11.33
N ARG A 51 7.35 -5.39 10.15
CA ARG A 51 7.92 -4.81 8.93
C ARG A 51 7.12 -3.61 8.42
N VAL A 52 5.80 -3.67 8.50
CA VAL A 52 4.89 -2.53 8.20
C VAL A 52 5.20 -1.34 9.10
N GLY A 53 5.38 -1.56 10.40
CA GLY A 53 5.80 -0.49 11.32
C GLY A 53 7.17 0.09 10.99
N ARG A 54 8.14 -0.77 10.65
CA ARG A 54 9.48 -0.33 10.22
C ARG A 54 9.44 0.46 8.92
N LEU A 55 8.65 0.03 7.94
CA LEU A 55 8.49 0.78 6.68
C LEU A 55 7.91 2.17 6.94
N ALA A 56 6.84 2.27 7.72
CA ALA A 56 6.24 3.55 8.07
C ALA A 56 7.23 4.48 8.80
N SER A 57 7.98 3.95 9.80
CA SER A 57 8.99 4.71 10.51
C SER A 57 10.15 5.15 9.60
N GLY A 58 10.60 4.26 8.72
CA GLY A 58 11.65 4.57 7.74
C GLY A 58 11.22 5.64 6.75
N LEU A 59 10.00 5.54 6.19
CA LEU A 59 9.45 6.56 5.31
C LEU A 59 9.32 7.91 6.03
N THR A 60 8.85 7.91 7.27
CA THR A 60 8.75 9.13 8.09
C THR A 60 10.12 9.77 8.30
N SER A 61 11.18 8.98 8.55
CA SER A 61 12.56 9.52 8.70
C SER A 61 13.09 10.18 7.43
N LEU A 62 12.56 9.79 6.26
CA LEU A 62 12.85 10.40 4.96
C LEU A 62 11.90 11.58 4.62
N GLY A 63 11.10 12.03 5.59
CA GLY A 63 10.18 13.16 5.42
C GLY A 63 8.92 12.82 4.62
N VAL A 64 8.51 11.54 4.60
CA VAL A 64 7.23 11.13 4.02
C VAL A 64 6.16 11.15 5.11
N GLY A 65 5.01 11.76 4.84
CA GLY A 65 3.94 11.91 5.81
C GLY A 65 2.55 11.90 5.20
N ALA A 66 1.57 12.29 6.02
CA ALA A 66 0.18 12.36 5.59
C ALA A 66 0.02 13.29 4.37
N GLY A 67 -0.74 12.83 3.38
CA GLY A 67 -0.98 13.55 2.12
C GLY A 67 0.07 13.32 1.02
N ASP A 68 1.25 12.80 1.33
CA ASP A 68 2.21 12.39 0.30
C ASP A 68 1.66 11.22 -0.52
N THR A 69 2.10 11.10 -1.78
CA THR A 69 1.80 9.92 -2.60
C THR A 69 3.07 9.10 -2.80
N VAL A 70 3.00 7.82 -2.43
CA VAL A 70 4.07 6.83 -2.61
C VAL A 70 3.69 5.87 -3.72
N GLY A 71 4.41 5.91 -4.82
CA GLY A 71 4.25 4.98 -5.94
C GLY A 71 5.06 3.70 -5.74
N VAL A 72 4.50 2.57 -6.15
CA VAL A 72 5.18 1.27 -6.07
C VAL A 72 5.27 0.66 -7.47
N LEU A 73 6.51 0.41 -7.91
CA LEU A 73 6.85 -0.32 -9.14
C LEU A 73 7.45 -1.67 -8.74
N ASP A 74 6.63 -2.71 -8.68
CA ASP A 74 7.03 -4.03 -8.20
C ASP A 74 6.20 -5.17 -8.82
N TRP A 75 6.67 -6.41 -8.67
CA TRP A 75 6.06 -7.67 -9.09
C TRP A 75 5.29 -8.34 -7.92
N ASP A 76 4.34 -7.65 -7.29
CA ASP A 76 3.52 -8.22 -6.21
C ASP A 76 4.34 -8.97 -5.13
N SER A 77 5.47 -8.40 -4.71
CA SER A 77 6.33 -8.97 -3.67
C SER A 77 5.75 -8.76 -2.26
N ASN A 78 6.41 -9.37 -1.26
CA ASN A 78 6.11 -9.09 0.14
C ASN A 78 6.28 -7.59 0.49
N ARG A 79 7.18 -6.86 -0.18
CA ARG A 79 7.39 -5.42 0.03
C ARG A 79 6.20 -4.62 -0.47
N PHE A 80 5.60 -5.06 -1.59
CA PHE A 80 4.37 -4.45 -2.09
C PHE A 80 3.22 -4.64 -1.09
N LEU A 81 3.07 -5.85 -0.53
CA LEU A 81 2.09 -6.12 0.52
C LEU A 81 2.34 -5.24 1.76
N GLU A 82 3.59 -5.08 2.17
CA GLU A 82 3.96 -4.20 3.30
C GLU A 82 3.57 -2.74 3.02
N ALA A 83 3.79 -2.26 1.78
CA ALA A 83 3.40 -0.92 1.36
C ALA A 83 1.88 -0.71 1.34
N TYR A 84 1.07 -1.75 1.01
CA TYR A 84 -0.40 -1.68 1.06
C TYR A 84 -0.94 -1.33 2.44
N PHE A 85 -0.20 -1.66 3.48
CA PHE A 85 -0.57 -1.32 4.85
C PHE A 85 0.17 -0.08 5.36
N ALA A 86 1.50 -0.05 5.26
CA ALA A 86 2.31 1.01 5.84
C ALA A 86 1.92 2.39 5.30
N VAL A 87 1.84 2.54 3.99
CA VAL A 87 1.61 3.83 3.35
C VAL A 87 0.23 4.41 3.70
N PRO A 88 -0.88 3.70 3.48
CA PRO A 88 -2.19 4.24 3.86
C PRO A 88 -2.34 4.46 5.37
N MET A 89 -1.81 3.54 6.20
CA MET A 89 -1.98 3.63 7.65
C MET A 89 -1.27 4.84 8.26
N MET A 90 -0.23 5.39 7.62
CA MET A 90 0.41 6.65 8.04
C MET A 90 -0.27 7.90 7.47
N GLY A 91 -1.39 7.75 6.74
CA GLY A 91 -2.14 8.86 6.12
C GLY A 91 -1.60 9.31 4.76
N ALA A 92 -0.65 8.58 4.19
CA ALA A 92 -0.17 8.80 2.82
C ALA A 92 -1.03 8.01 1.81
N VAL A 93 -0.91 8.35 0.53
CA VAL A 93 -1.64 7.68 -0.55
C VAL A 93 -0.73 6.65 -1.22
N LEU A 94 -1.14 5.39 -1.23
CA LEU A 94 -0.44 4.37 -2.01
C LEU A 94 -0.89 4.43 -3.47
N GLN A 95 0.04 4.69 -4.38
CA GLN A 95 -0.20 4.55 -5.81
C GLN A 95 0.38 3.23 -6.33
N THR A 96 -0.50 2.32 -6.75
CA THR A 96 -0.08 1.09 -7.40
C THR A 96 0.19 1.37 -8.88
N VAL A 97 1.44 1.22 -9.32
CA VAL A 97 1.82 1.49 -10.71
C VAL A 97 1.70 0.21 -11.52
N ASN A 98 0.91 0.24 -12.58
CA ASN A 98 0.81 -0.89 -13.49
C ASN A 98 2.08 -0.99 -14.35
N VAL A 99 2.98 -1.87 -13.97
CA VAL A 99 4.28 -2.11 -14.62
C VAL A 99 4.21 -2.73 -16.02
N ARG A 100 3.00 -3.09 -16.49
CA ARG A 100 2.77 -3.64 -17.83
C ARG A 100 2.42 -2.58 -18.87
N LEU A 101 2.32 -1.32 -18.48
CA LEU A 101 2.12 -0.18 -19.37
C LEU A 101 3.39 0.18 -20.12
N SER A 102 3.26 0.98 -21.18
CA SER A 102 4.44 1.56 -21.82
C SER A 102 5.18 2.52 -20.87
N PRO A 103 6.49 2.73 -21.06
CA PRO A 103 7.25 3.66 -20.22
C PRO A 103 6.63 5.05 -20.13
N GLU A 104 6.10 5.57 -21.24
CA GLU A 104 5.44 6.89 -21.30
C GLU A 104 4.12 6.91 -20.51
N GLN A 105 3.36 5.82 -20.57
CA GLN A 105 2.14 5.68 -19.80
C GLN A 105 2.44 5.53 -18.31
N ILE A 106 3.51 4.82 -17.94
CA ILE A 106 4.00 4.73 -16.56
C ILE A 106 4.37 6.12 -16.06
N ALA A 107 5.17 6.87 -16.83
CA ALA A 107 5.54 8.24 -16.48
C ALA A 107 4.31 9.12 -16.28
N TYR A 108 3.36 9.08 -17.23
CA TYR A 108 2.09 9.79 -17.11
C TYR A 108 1.33 9.45 -15.83
N THR A 109 1.20 8.16 -15.50
CA THR A 109 0.45 7.76 -14.30
C THR A 109 1.12 8.20 -13.01
N ILE A 110 2.45 8.15 -12.94
CA ILE A 110 3.23 8.60 -11.78
C ILE A 110 3.07 10.10 -11.58
N ASP A 111 3.30 10.89 -12.63
CA ASP A 111 3.23 12.35 -12.59
C ASP A 111 1.82 12.84 -12.30
N HIS A 112 0.81 12.39 -13.07
CA HIS A 112 -0.60 12.72 -12.86
C HIS A 112 -1.13 12.26 -11.50
N GLY A 113 -0.61 11.16 -10.95
CA GLY A 113 -0.93 10.66 -9.62
C GLY A 113 -0.29 11.46 -8.50
N GLY A 114 0.68 12.31 -8.82
CA GLY A 114 1.41 13.14 -7.87
C GLY A 114 2.34 12.33 -6.96
N ALA A 115 2.85 11.19 -7.43
CA ALA A 115 3.79 10.40 -6.63
C ALA A 115 5.11 11.17 -6.45
N SER A 116 5.42 11.50 -5.21
CA SER A 116 6.65 12.20 -4.83
C SER A 116 7.76 11.24 -4.36
N VAL A 117 7.38 10.01 -4.05
CA VAL A 117 8.27 8.92 -3.60
C VAL A 117 7.99 7.68 -4.40
N LEU A 118 9.02 6.96 -4.84
CA LEU A 118 8.86 5.69 -5.53
C LEU A 118 9.62 4.58 -4.81
N LEU A 119 8.93 3.48 -4.54
CA LEU A 119 9.50 2.20 -4.17
C LEU A 119 9.67 1.41 -5.47
N VAL A 120 10.91 1.08 -5.85
CA VAL A 120 11.24 0.57 -7.18
C VAL A 120 11.95 -0.77 -7.10
N ASN A 121 11.32 -1.81 -7.63
CA ASN A 121 11.99 -3.10 -7.82
C ASN A 121 13.11 -2.96 -8.85
N ASP A 122 14.21 -3.63 -8.59
CA ASP A 122 15.45 -3.57 -9.38
C ASP A 122 15.25 -3.87 -10.87
N ASP A 123 14.25 -4.70 -11.20
CA ASP A 123 13.92 -5.01 -12.59
C ASP A 123 13.41 -3.81 -13.39
N PHE A 124 12.84 -2.80 -12.71
CA PHE A 124 12.30 -1.59 -13.35
C PHE A 124 13.26 -0.40 -13.38
N VAL A 125 14.43 -0.52 -12.77
CA VAL A 125 15.45 0.54 -12.76
C VAL A 125 15.86 1.00 -14.17
N PRO A 126 16.16 0.11 -15.13
CA PRO A 126 16.52 0.55 -16.48
C PRO A 126 15.40 1.30 -17.22
N MET A 127 14.15 0.89 -17.03
CA MET A 127 13.00 1.58 -17.58
C MET A 127 12.83 2.96 -16.94
N LEU A 128 12.96 3.04 -15.61
CA LEU A 128 12.84 4.30 -14.86
C LEU A 128 13.92 5.31 -15.27
N GLU A 129 15.15 4.87 -15.52
CA GLU A 129 16.23 5.72 -16.05
C GLU A 129 15.82 6.40 -17.37
N GLY A 130 15.15 5.66 -18.25
CA GLY A 130 14.68 6.18 -19.54
C GLY A 130 13.59 7.27 -19.43
N ILE A 131 12.80 7.25 -18.36
CA ILE A 131 11.67 8.17 -18.18
C ILE A 131 11.87 9.22 -17.07
N THR A 132 12.99 9.22 -16.38
CA THR A 132 13.27 10.12 -15.23
C THR A 132 12.96 11.58 -15.52
N LYS A 133 13.29 12.05 -16.73
CA LYS A 133 13.03 13.44 -17.16
C LYS A 133 11.55 13.79 -17.23
N LEU A 134 10.68 12.80 -17.28
CA LEU A 134 9.23 12.96 -17.30
C LEU A 134 8.62 12.93 -15.89
N LEU A 135 9.44 12.84 -14.86
CA LEU A 135 9.03 12.67 -13.46
C LEU A 135 9.54 13.80 -12.55
N PRO A 136 9.25 15.08 -12.87
CA PRO A 136 9.83 16.21 -12.12
C PRO A 136 9.36 16.28 -10.67
N GLY A 137 8.22 15.66 -10.33
CA GLY A 137 7.66 15.64 -8.98
C GLY A 137 8.27 14.59 -8.06
N VAL A 138 9.01 13.62 -8.60
CA VAL A 138 9.60 12.54 -7.79
C VAL A 138 10.86 13.04 -7.10
N ARG A 139 10.82 13.08 -5.76
CA ARG A 139 11.94 13.57 -4.92
C ARG A 139 12.74 12.46 -4.25
N LEU A 140 12.17 11.26 -4.10
CA LEU A 140 12.82 10.13 -3.44
C LEU A 140 12.61 8.84 -4.21
N LEU A 141 13.68 8.08 -4.37
CA LEU A 141 13.68 6.72 -4.90
C LEU A 141 14.20 5.78 -3.83
N ILE A 142 13.47 4.72 -3.51
CA ILE A 142 13.87 3.65 -2.60
C ILE A 142 13.93 2.37 -3.41
N ARG A 143 15.07 1.71 -3.39
CA ARG A 143 15.31 0.51 -4.20
C ARG A 143 14.83 -0.73 -3.47
N MET A 144 14.18 -1.62 -4.18
CA MET A 144 13.77 -2.94 -3.71
C MET A 144 14.50 -4.02 -4.51
N SER A 145 15.37 -4.78 -3.87
CA SER A 145 16.11 -5.84 -4.54
C SER A 145 16.07 -7.15 -3.76
N ASP A 146 15.97 -8.28 -4.48
CA ASP A 146 16.12 -9.63 -3.93
C ASP A 146 17.56 -10.17 -4.12
N ARG A 147 18.43 -9.40 -4.78
CA ARG A 147 19.81 -9.76 -5.13
C ARG A 147 20.73 -8.57 -4.86
N ALA A 148 22.03 -8.78 -5.12
CA ALA A 148 22.96 -7.66 -5.16
C ALA A 148 22.46 -6.58 -6.15
N PRO A 149 22.40 -5.30 -5.73
CA PRO A 149 21.84 -4.25 -6.56
C PRO A 149 22.59 -4.10 -7.90
N ARG A 150 21.84 -3.91 -8.98
CA ARG A 150 22.43 -3.59 -10.28
C ARG A 150 23.09 -2.20 -10.24
N GLN A 151 24.14 -2.01 -11.04
CA GLN A 151 24.67 -0.66 -11.24
C GLN A 151 23.61 0.22 -11.89
N THR A 152 23.50 1.47 -11.45
CA THR A 152 22.55 2.46 -11.96
C THR A 152 23.27 3.43 -12.88
N GLY A 153 22.65 3.76 -14.02
CA GLY A 153 23.23 4.67 -15.03
C GLY A 153 23.08 6.16 -14.70
N GLY A 154 22.59 6.52 -13.51
CA GLY A 154 22.41 7.94 -13.13
C GLY A 154 21.31 8.22 -12.12
N LEU A 155 20.52 7.22 -11.74
CA LEU A 155 19.52 7.39 -10.66
C LEU A 155 20.21 7.40 -9.30
N THR A 156 19.80 8.35 -8.46
CA THR A 156 20.21 8.40 -7.06
C THR A 156 19.10 7.84 -6.19
N PHE A 157 19.38 6.75 -5.47
CA PHE A 157 18.47 6.16 -4.50
C PHE A 157 18.77 6.71 -3.10
N ALA A 158 17.73 7.01 -2.33
CA ALA A 158 17.85 7.39 -0.93
C ALA A 158 18.30 6.21 -0.03
N GLY A 159 18.11 4.98 -0.51
CA GLY A 159 18.57 3.76 0.15
C GLY A 159 17.95 2.51 -0.42
N GLU A 160 18.39 1.37 0.11
CA GLU A 160 17.78 0.06 -0.12
C GLU A 160 16.65 -0.16 0.88
N TYR A 161 15.58 -0.80 0.43
CA TYR A 161 14.38 -1.05 1.23
C TYR A 161 14.67 -1.84 2.52
N GLU A 162 15.43 -2.92 2.42
CA GLU A 162 15.73 -3.75 3.59
C GLU A 162 16.64 -3.02 4.59
N ASP A 163 17.55 -2.18 4.13
CA ASP A 163 18.40 -1.36 5.01
C ASP A 163 17.58 -0.27 5.71
N LEU A 164 16.63 0.35 4.97
CA LEU A 164 15.69 1.29 5.56
C LEU A 164 14.88 0.65 6.69
N LEU A 165 14.39 -0.57 6.49
CA LEU A 165 13.66 -1.30 7.52
C LEU A 165 14.55 -1.70 8.68
N ALA A 166 15.79 -2.12 8.42
CA ALA A 166 16.75 -2.53 9.47
C ALA A 166 17.08 -1.37 10.42
N GLY A 167 17.20 -0.16 9.88
CA GLY A 167 17.50 1.06 10.66
C GLY A 167 16.29 1.67 11.37
N ALA A 168 15.05 1.21 11.08
CA ALA A 168 13.83 1.83 11.55
C ALA A 168 13.18 1.09 12.74
N SER A 169 12.43 1.83 13.58
CA SER A 169 11.66 1.26 14.69
C SER A 169 10.45 0.48 14.19
N PRO A 170 10.12 -0.69 14.75
CA PRO A 170 8.89 -1.43 14.44
C PRO A 170 7.63 -0.80 15.08
N GLY A 171 7.82 0.04 16.11
CA GLY A 171 6.74 0.63 16.91
C GLY A 171 6.23 1.95 16.36
N HIS A 172 5.85 2.00 15.07
CA HIS A 172 5.24 3.19 14.50
C HIS A 172 3.84 3.41 15.06
N ASP A 173 3.56 4.63 15.53
CA ASP A 173 2.22 5.04 15.94
C ASP A 173 1.42 5.49 14.70
N PHE A 174 0.40 4.73 14.36
CA PHE A 174 -0.51 5.04 13.25
C PHE A 174 -1.68 5.88 13.76
N PRO A 175 -1.75 7.19 13.41
CA PRO A 175 -2.77 8.07 13.94
C PRO A 175 -4.19 7.72 13.47
N ASP A 176 -5.20 8.25 14.16
CA ASP A 176 -6.57 8.32 13.65
C ASP A 176 -6.73 9.60 12.81
N PHE A 177 -7.47 9.48 11.72
CA PHE A 177 -7.83 10.58 10.82
C PHE A 177 -9.18 10.29 10.14
N ASP A 178 -9.64 11.19 9.28
CA ASP A 178 -10.91 11.02 8.57
C ASP A 178 -10.86 9.77 7.66
N GLU A 179 -11.78 8.85 7.87
CA GLU A 179 -11.91 7.60 7.11
C GLU A 179 -12.19 7.81 5.61
N ASN A 180 -12.63 9.01 5.21
CA ASN A 180 -12.82 9.38 3.81
C ASN A 180 -11.53 9.83 3.12
N THR A 181 -10.41 9.92 3.86
CA THR A 181 -9.08 10.19 3.29
C THR A 181 -8.73 9.13 2.25
N ILE A 182 -8.15 9.56 1.13
CA ILE A 182 -7.69 8.65 0.07
C ILE A 182 -6.60 7.75 0.63
N ALA A 183 -6.80 6.43 0.51
CA ALA A 183 -5.84 5.41 0.92
C ALA A 183 -5.02 4.91 -0.26
N THR A 184 -5.68 4.66 -1.40
CA THR A 184 -5.01 4.10 -2.58
C THR A 184 -5.45 4.81 -3.84
N ARG A 185 -4.54 4.82 -4.83
CA ARG A 185 -4.79 5.27 -6.19
C ARG A 185 -4.22 4.26 -7.18
N PHE A 186 -4.96 3.97 -8.24
CA PHE A 186 -4.49 3.16 -9.36
C PHE A 186 -5.06 3.70 -10.67
N TYR A 187 -4.55 3.18 -11.78
CA TYR A 187 -4.95 3.62 -13.11
C TYR A 187 -5.53 2.46 -13.91
N THR A 188 -6.69 2.70 -14.50
CA THR A 188 -7.32 1.77 -15.42
C THR A 188 -6.98 2.15 -16.85
N THR A 189 -6.70 1.15 -17.69
CA THR A 189 -6.53 1.34 -19.13
C THR A 189 -7.87 1.16 -19.82
N GLY A 190 -8.44 2.26 -20.30
CA GLY A 190 -9.62 2.21 -21.17
C GLY A 190 -9.20 1.90 -22.63
N THR A 191 -10.17 1.51 -23.45
CA THR A 191 -9.97 1.26 -24.89
C THR A 191 -9.70 2.54 -25.68
N SER A 192 -9.88 3.71 -25.10
CA SER A 192 -9.69 5.02 -25.74
C SER A 192 -9.11 6.04 -24.77
N GLY A 193 -7.93 6.57 -25.10
CA GLY A 193 -7.30 7.66 -24.38
C GLY A 193 -6.30 7.24 -23.28
N PRO A 194 -5.73 8.21 -22.54
CA PRO A 194 -4.75 7.96 -21.50
C PRO A 194 -5.37 7.20 -20.32
N PRO A 195 -4.55 6.50 -19.51
CA PRO A 195 -5.00 5.82 -18.31
C PRO A 195 -5.77 6.76 -17.36
N LYS A 196 -6.89 6.27 -16.80
CA LYS A 196 -7.73 7.06 -15.89
C LYS A 196 -7.45 6.68 -14.44
N GLY A 197 -7.18 7.68 -13.61
CA GLY A 197 -6.94 7.50 -12.18
C GLY A 197 -8.24 7.21 -11.41
N VAL A 198 -8.18 6.20 -10.53
CA VAL A 198 -9.25 5.84 -9.59
C VAL A 198 -8.67 5.88 -8.19
N SER A 199 -9.38 6.50 -7.26
CA SER A 199 -8.94 6.57 -5.86
C SER A 199 -9.99 5.94 -4.96
N PHE A 200 -9.52 5.22 -3.93
CA PHE A 200 -10.36 4.68 -2.86
C PHE A 200 -9.97 5.27 -1.51
N SER A 201 -10.98 5.60 -0.71
CA SER A 201 -10.78 6.00 0.68
C SER A 201 -10.57 4.78 1.59
N HIS A 202 -10.09 5.03 2.81
CA HIS A 202 -10.00 4.02 3.86
C HIS A 202 -11.36 3.34 4.10
N ARG A 203 -12.42 4.16 4.26
CA ARG A 203 -13.79 3.68 4.46
C ARG A 203 -14.21 2.70 3.36
N GLN A 204 -13.99 3.03 2.10
CA GLN A 204 -14.37 2.17 0.97
C GLN A 204 -13.64 0.84 1.01
N LEU A 205 -12.33 0.83 1.27
CA LEU A 205 -11.53 -0.39 1.34
C LEU A 205 -11.93 -1.27 2.54
N VAL A 206 -12.17 -0.67 3.71
CA VAL A 206 -12.59 -1.43 4.89
C VAL A 206 -13.96 -2.04 4.68
N LEU A 207 -14.94 -1.29 4.16
CA LEU A 207 -16.28 -1.82 3.87
C LEU A 207 -16.25 -2.92 2.81
N HIS A 208 -15.44 -2.77 1.76
CA HIS A 208 -15.24 -3.81 0.76
C HIS A 208 -14.67 -5.09 1.40
N SER A 209 -13.60 -4.95 2.20
CA SER A 209 -12.98 -6.08 2.89
C SER A 209 -13.96 -6.81 3.82
N LEU A 210 -14.79 -6.08 4.56
CA LEU A 210 -15.82 -6.68 5.43
C LEU A 210 -16.91 -7.41 4.63
N ALA A 211 -17.34 -6.85 3.49
CA ALA A 211 -18.30 -7.48 2.60
C ALA A 211 -17.75 -8.79 2.01
N GLU A 212 -16.50 -8.79 1.55
CA GLU A 212 -15.83 -9.98 1.05
C GLU A 212 -15.67 -11.07 2.13
N MET A 213 -15.27 -10.69 3.33
CA MET A 213 -15.17 -11.63 4.46
C MET A 213 -16.52 -12.28 4.77
N ALA A 214 -17.62 -11.50 4.77
CA ALA A 214 -18.95 -12.01 4.99
C ALA A 214 -19.39 -12.99 3.89
N PHE A 215 -19.10 -12.66 2.63
CA PHE A 215 -19.39 -13.52 1.47
C PHE A 215 -18.58 -14.83 1.53
N LEU A 216 -17.26 -14.76 1.75
CA LEU A 216 -16.38 -15.93 1.83
C LEU A 216 -16.76 -16.83 3.00
N GLY A 217 -17.09 -16.26 4.17
CA GLY A 217 -17.54 -17.03 5.32
C GLY A 217 -18.84 -17.77 5.09
N ALA A 218 -19.78 -17.17 4.36
CA ALA A 218 -21.02 -17.83 3.96
C ALA A 218 -20.78 -18.94 2.93
N ALA A 219 -19.89 -18.70 1.96
CA ALA A 219 -19.55 -19.66 0.92
C ALA A 219 -18.76 -20.87 1.47
N ALA A 220 -17.85 -20.67 2.42
CA ALA A 220 -17.12 -21.72 3.10
C ALA A 220 -18.05 -22.68 3.85
N LYS A 221 -19.07 -22.14 4.56
CA LYS A 221 -20.10 -22.97 5.23
C LYS A 221 -20.93 -23.83 4.27
N GLN A 222 -21.02 -23.46 2.99
CA GLN A 222 -21.72 -24.21 1.97
C GLN A 222 -20.82 -25.23 1.23
N GLY A 223 -19.58 -25.43 1.67
CA GLY A 223 -18.63 -26.37 1.05
C GLY A 223 -18.16 -25.96 -0.36
N ARG A 224 -18.37 -24.71 -0.75
CA ARG A 224 -18.03 -24.25 -2.12
C ARG A 224 -16.55 -23.95 -2.33
N PHE A 225 -15.78 -23.80 -1.25
CA PHE A 225 -14.35 -23.47 -1.30
C PHE A 225 -13.42 -24.48 -0.61
N CYS A 226 -13.97 -25.52 0.03
CA CYS A 226 -13.20 -26.64 0.56
C CYS A 226 -13.60 -27.88 -0.23
N ARG A 227 -12.92 -28.13 -1.34
CA ARG A 227 -12.71 -29.50 -1.81
C ARG A 227 -11.33 -29.89 -1.34
N ASP A 228 -11.29 -30.81 -0.40
CA ASP A 228 -10.10 -31.61 -0.11
C ASP A 228 -9.87 -32.48 -1.35
N ASP A 229 -8.90 -32.10 -2.20
CA ASP A 229 -8.27 -32.94 -3.21
C ASP A 229 -6.77 -32.92 -2.97
#